data_8cb87f28566022f0ffb957a48770de10
#
_entry.id   8cb87f28566022f0ffb957a48770de10
#
_cell.length_a   1.000
_cell.length_b   1.000
_cell.length_c   1.000
_cell.angle_alpha   90.00
_cell.angle_beta   90.00
_cell.angle_gamma   90.00
#
_symmetry.space_group_name_H-M   'P 1'
#
loop_
_entity.id
_entity.type
_entity.pdbx_description
1 polymer ?
#
loop_
_entity_poly.entity_id
_entity_poly.type
_entity_poly.pdbx_seq_one_letter_code
_entity_poly.pdbx_strand_id
1 'polypeptide(L)'
;MNKDYFKNLDPFSLNKKDKIKFFLKEINILNKYHYKHSKEFKKIIDFLNYNLTSKNLEDLPFLPTRLFKEFKLLSVAPKKIFKVLHSSGTSGQAQSQIYLDKENANNQMKVLSKIMLPITGNERLPMLIVDKNPKNNNDKQLSAKSAAINGFSFFGKNHTYLLNNRNEIDYEVLNNFLNIYGDKKFLTFGFTSIVYENLYEKIFVDSLSRNFSNAILIHGGGWKKMEKIRINNLEFKKKLNKKLNIKKIYNYYGLVEQTGSIFFECKFCSCFVASAFSEVLVRDKYLKVIKGGKKGFLQLISLLPSSYPGHSILTEDIGEIVEKENCYCSKYGTRFLVHGRSPQSEVRGCSDI
;
A
#
# COMPACT_ATOMS: atom_id res chain seq x y z
N MET A 1 15.00 2.87 20.08
CA MET A 1 13.54 2.86 20.38
C MET A 1 13.11 1.42 20.56
N ASN A 2 12.46 1.08 21.67
CA ASN A 2 11.85 -0.25 21.78
C ASN A 2 10.59 -0.30 20.91
N LYS A 3 10.54 -1.23 19.94
CA LYS A 3 9.45 -1.38 18.96
C LYS A 3 8.86 -2.81 19.03
N ASP A 4 8.90 -3.44 20.20
CA ASP A 4 8.35 -4.79 20.41
C ASP A 4 6.86 -4.87 20.12
N TYR A 5 6.16 -3.73 20.14
CA TYR A 5 4.76 -3.65 19.76
C TYR A 5 4.50 -4.11 18.32
N PHE A 6 5.42 -3.95 17.39
CA PHE A 6 5.27 -4.52 16.05
C PHE A 6 5.23 -6.05 16.04
N LYS A 7 5.84 -6.69 17.05
CA LYS A 7 5.82 -8.13 17.22
C LYS A 7 4.60 -8.59 18.02
N ASN A 8 4.23 -7.86 19.08
CA ASN A 8 3.31 -8.37 20.11
C ASN A 8 1.88 -7.87 19.96
N LEU A 9 1.67 -6.65 19.40
CA LEU A 9 0.33 -6.06 19.27
C LEU A 9 -0.38 -6.57 18.02
N ASP A 10 -1.64 -6.98 18.16
CA ASP A 10 -2.51 -7.26 17.01
C ASP A 10 -2.87 -5.95 16.29
N PRO A 11 -2.79 -5.90 14.93
CA PRO A 11 -3.03 -4.70 14.16
C PRO A 11 -4.42 -4.05 14.35
N PHE A 12 -5.40 -4.81 14.80
CA PHE A 12 -6.80 -4.36 14.86
C PHE A 12 -7.47 -4.55 16.23
N SER A 13 -6.66 -4.76 17.30
CA SER A 13 -7.18 -5.04 18.66
C SER A 13 -7.47 -3.79 19.48
N LEU A 14 -6.86 -2.65 19.19
CA LEU A 14 -7.03 -1.44 20.00
C LEU A 14 -8.31 -0.69 19.62
N ASN A 15 -9.19 -0.47 20.60
CA ASN A 15 -10.30 0.48 20.45
C ASN A 15 -9.80 1.89 20.18
N LYS A 16 -10.70 2.80 19.81
CA LYS A 16 -10.35 4.17 19.38
C LYS A 16 -9.56 4.94 20.45
N LYS A 17 -9.99 4.86 21.72
CA LYS A 17 -9.36 5.58 22.83
C LYS A 17 -7.94 5.10 23.11
N ASP A 18 -7.77 3.78 23.23
CA ASP A 18 -6.48 3.16 23.51
C ASP A 18 -5.52 3.33 22.34
N LYS A 19 -6.01 3.21 21.10
CA LYS A 19 -5.25 3.47 19.90
C LYS A 19 -4.71 4.90 19.88
N ILE A 20 -5.54 5.92 20.10
CA ILE A 20 -5.11 7.33 20.08
C ILE A 20 -4.02 7.57 21.13
N LYS A 21 -4.22 7.07 22.36
CA LYS A 21 -3.24 7.22 23.45
C LYS A 21 -1.91 6.57 23.12
N PHE A 22 -1.93 5.32 22.65
CA PHE A 22 -0.73 4.58 22.21
C PHE A 22 -0.04 5.28 21.04
N PHE A 23 -0.81 5.63 20.03
CA PHE A 23 -0.29 6.18 18.78
C PHE A 23 0.34 7.55 18.98
N LEU A 24 -0.31 8.46 19.73
CA LEU A 24 0.24 9.78 20.06
C LEU A 24 1.57 9.70 20.81
N LYS A 25 1.68 8.77 21.75
CA LYS A 25 2.93 8.54 22.48
C LYS A 25 4.05 8.15 21.51
N GLU A 26 3.83 7.13 20.69
CA GLU A 26 4.87 6.58 19.81
C GLU A 26 5.22 7.51 18.64
N ILE A 27 4.23 8.21 18.05
CA ILE A 27 4.49 9.14 16.95
C ILE A 27 5.27 10.37 17.40
N ASN A 28 5.03 10.86 18.61
CA ASN A 28 5.80 11.98 19.20
C ASN A 28 7.25 11.59 19.45
N ILE A 29 7.52 10.35 19.87
CA ILE A 29 8.89 9.81 19.99
C ILE A 29 9.55 9.77 18.62
N LEU A 30 8.83 9.28 17.61
CA LEU A 30 9.33 9.16 16.25
C LEU A 30 9.59 10.54 15.62
N ASN A 31 8.71 11.52 15.86
CA ASN A 31 8.85 12.90 15.41
C ASN A 31 10.15 13.55 15.95
N LYS A 32 10.39 13.43 17.27
CA LYS A 32 11.63 13.90 17.92
C LYS A 32 12.86 13.17 17.39
N TYR A 33 12.74 11.88 17.12
CA TYR A 33 13.82 11.09 16.55
C TYR A 33 14.23 11.62 15.16
N HIS A 34 13.25 11.82 14.26
CA HIS A 34 13.52 12.36 12.93
C HIS A 34 14.08 13.77 12.97
N TYR A 35 13.55 14.61 13.84
CA TYR A 35 14.08 15.97 14.05
C TYR A 35 15.57 15.96 14.44
N LYS A 36 15.97 15.04 15.33
CA LYS A 36 17.37 14.91 15.78
C LYS A 36 18.28 14.33 14.69
N HIS A 37 17.77 13.44 13.83
CA HIS A 37 18.61 12.60 12.95
C HIS A 37 18.48 12.92 11.46
N SER A 38 17.50 13.72 11.03
CA SER A 38 17.34 14.16 9.64
C SER A 38 17.53 15.67 9.54
N LYS A 39 18.62 16.08 8.89
CA LYS A 39 18.98 17.50 8.72
C LYS A 39 17.89 18.25 7.93
N GLU A 40 17.38 17.64 6.87
CA GLU A 40 16.36 18.23 6.00
C GLU A 40 15.02 18.33 6.74
N PHE A 41 14.61 17.28 7.44
CA PHE A 41 13.39 17.31 8.25
C PHE A 41 13.48 18.40 9.35
N LYS A 42 14.62 18.49 10.04
CA LYS A 42 14.83 19.56 11.03
C LYS A 42 14.63 20.93 10.43
N LYS A 43 15.26 21.23 9.29
CA LYS A 43 15.11 22.53 8.61
C LYS A 43 13.66 22.86 8.27
N ILE A 44 12.91 21.86 7.78
CA ILE A 44 11.49 22.03 7.43
C ILE A 44 10.66 22.32 8.68
N ILE A 45 10.87 21.57 9.76
CA ILE A 45 10.15 21.77 11.02
C ILE A 45 10.45 23.13 11.63
N ASP A 46 11.72 23.54 11.65
CA ASP A 46 12.16 24.85 12.17
C ASP A 46 11.55 25.99 11.33
N PHE A 47 11.61 25.88 9.99
CA PHE A 47 11.04 26.87 9.08
C PHE A 47 9.51 27.03 9.25
N LEU A 48 8.79 25.93 9.40
CA LEU A 48 7.33 25.91 9.58
C LEU A 48 6.91 26.17 11.03
N ASN A 49 7.88 26.32 11.94
CA ASN A 49 7.65 26.51 13.38
C ASN A 49 6.69 25.46 13.99
N TYR A 50 6.81 24.21 13.57
CA TYR A 50 5.98 23.13 14.09
C TYR A 50 6.44 22.68 15.48
N ASN A 51 5.46 22.38 16.34
CA ASN A 51 5.73 21.76 17.63
C ASN A 51 6.08 20.28 17.44
N LEU A 52 7.23 19.84 18.01
CA LEU A 52 7.67 18.45 17.97
C LEU A 52 6.83 17.51 18.85
N THR A 53 6.02 18.05 19.74
CA THR A 53 5.15 17.27 20.61
C THR A 53 3.71 17.72 20.41
N SER A 54 2.94 16.88 19.73
CA SER A 54 1.54 17.15 19.47
C SER A 54 0.66 16.55 20.56
N LYS A 55 -0.37 17.28 20.98
CA LYS A 55 -1.40 16.81 21.91
C LYS A 55 -2.50 16.03 21.19
N ASN A 56 -2.72 16.33 19.90
CA ASN A 56 -3.69 15.70 19.03
C ASN A 56 -3.04 15.26 17.74
N LEU A 57 -3.62 14.29 17.04
CA LEU A 57 -3.12 13.84 15.73
C LEU A 57 -3.25 14.93 14.66
N GLU A 58 -4.22 15.80 14.79
CA GLU A 58 -4.49 16.94 13.88
C GLU A 58 -3.33 17.95 13.86
N ASP A 59 -2.60 18.07 15.00
CA ASP A 59 -1.50 19.01 15.20
C ASP A 59 -0.14 18.44 14.75
N LEU A 60 -0.10 17.17 14.31
CA LEU A 60 1.15 16.55 13.85
C LEU A 60 1.70 17.25 12.60
N PRO A 61 3.01 17.58 12.58
CA PRO A 61 3.63 18.05 11.36
C PRO A 61 3.57 16.96 10.28
N PHE A 62 3.49 17.35 9.03
CA PHE A 62 3.49 16.44 7.89
C PHE A 62 4.34 16.96 6.75
N LEU A 63 4.87 16.03 5.94
CA LEU A 63 5.60 16.32 4.73
C LEU A 63 4.74 16.03 3.50
N PRO A 64 4.55 16.96 2.57
CA PRO A 64 4.01 16.64 1.25
C PRO A 64 4.86 15.58 0.55
N THR A 65 4.22 14.61 -0.11
CA THR A 65 4.93 13.52 -0.82
C THR A 65 5.93 14.04 -1.86
N ARG A 66 5.70 15.23 -2.41
CA ARG A 66 6.62 15.88 -3.36
C ARG A 66 8.03 16.09 -2.79
N LEU A 67 8.16 16.34 -1.49
CA LEU A 67 9.48 16.58 -0.87
C LEU A 67 10.41 15.36 -0.95
N PHE A 68 9.86 14.15 -1.07
CA PHE A 68 10.65 12.93 -1.26
C PHE A 68 11.32 12.81 -2.64
N LYS A 69 10.93 13.68 -3.58
CA LYS A 69 11.58 13.81 -4.89
C LYS A 69 12.68 14.84 -4.87
N GLU A 70 12.51 15.87 -4.08
CA GLU A 70 13.36 17.06 -4.05
C GLU A 70 14.50 16.91 -3.04
N PHE A 71 14.26 16.17 -1.95
CA PHE A 71 15.21 16.07 -0.85
C PHE A 71 15.60 14.62 -0.54
N LYS A 72 16.86 14.45 -0.18
CA LYS A 72 17.37 13.20 0.37
C LYS A 72 17.00 13.10 1.85
N LEU A 73 15.81 12.58 2.13
CA LEU A 73 15.26 12.49 3.49
C LEU A 73 15.78 11.23 4.20
N LEU A 74 16.75 11.40 5.10
CA LEU A 74 17.40 10.33 5.85
C LEU A 74 17.36 10.61 7.36
N SER A 75 17.14 9.57 8.15
CA SER A 75 17.23 9.61 9.62
C SER A 75 18.20 8.56 10.18
N VAL A 76 18.99 7.95 9.32
CA VAL A 76 20.05 6.99 9.66
C VAL A 76 21.33 7.32 8.90
N ALA A 77 22.48 6.87 9.41
CA ALA A 77 23.74 7.05 8.69
C ALA A 77 23.69 6.32 7.33
N PRO A 78 24.27 6.91 6.25
CA PRO A 78 24.23 6.32 4.90
C PRO A 78 24.72 4.86 4.85
N LYS A 79 25.72 4.49 5.64
CA LYS A 79 26.25 3.12 5.73
C LYS A 79 25.26 2.08 6.27
N LYS A 80 24.15 2.50 6.90
CA LYS A 80 23.10 1.62 7.40
C LYS A 80 22.01 1.36 6.37
N ILE A 81 22.03 2.07 5.23
CA ILE A 81 21.04 1.91 4.19
C ILE A 81 21.21 0.51 3.58
N PHE A 82 20.13 -0.27 3.66
CA PHE A 82 20.05 -1.62 3.11
C PHE A 82 19.44 -1.61 1.71
N LYS A 83 18.46 -0.71 1.46
CA LYS A 83 17.69 -0.67 0.24
C LYS A 83 17.21 0.74 -0.06
N VAL A 84 17.19 1.12 -1.34
CA VAL A 84 16.54 2.35 -1.81
C VAL A 84 15.39 1.96 -2.73
N LEU A 85 14.19 2.48 -2.44
CA LEU A 85 13.01 2.32 -3.27
C LEU A 85 12.73 3.61 -4.01
N HIS A 86 12.25 3.48 -5.25
CA HIS A 86 11.90 4.61 -6.09
C HIS A 86 10.38 4.61 -6.38
N SER A 87 9.75 5.79 -6.36
CA SER A 87 8.38 5.91 -6.85
C SER A 87 8.35 5.63 -8.36
N SER A 88 7.16 5.27 -8.88
CA SER A 88 6.97 5.27 -10.33
C SER A 88 7.11 6.69 -10.87
N GLY A 89 7.85 6.86 -11.93
CA GLY A 89 7.99 8.11 -12.67
C GLY A 89 8.07 7.80 -14.15
N THR A 90 7.46 8.65 -15.00
CA THR A 90 7.72 8.64 -16.44
C THR A 90 9.15 9.12 -16.69
N SER A 91 9.78 8.67 -17.78
CA SER A 91 11.14 9.08 -18.18
C SER A 91 11.27 10.61 -18.16
N GLY A 92 12.24 11.14 -17.41
CA GLY A 92 12.50 12.57 -17.25
C GLY A 92 11.89 13.24 -16.01
N GLN A 93 11.10 12.54 -15.19
CA GLN A 93 10.56 13.13 -13.94
C GLN A 93 11.33 12.65 -12.71
N ALA A 94 11.54 13.56 -11.73
CA ALA A 94 12.14 13.21 -10.46
C ALA A 94 11.29 12.17 -9.70
N GLN A 95 11.91 11.09 -9.26
CA GLN A 95 11.27 10.02 -8.50
C GLN A 95 11.51 10.22 -6.99
N SER A 96 10.51 9.90 -6.18
CA SER A 96 10.72 9.82 -4.73
C SER A 96 11.75 8.75 -4.41
N GLN A 97 12.64 9.03 -3.47
CA GLN A 97 13.67 8.09 -3.02
C GLN A 97 13.45 7.76 -1.55
N ILE A 98 13.22 6.49 -1.25
CA ILE A 98 12.94 6.02 0.09
C ILE A 98 14.07 5.11 0.57
N TYR A 99 14.72 5.52 1.63
CA TYR A 99 15.93 4.89 2.15
C TYR A 99 15.60 4.00 3.34
N LEU A 100 15.74 2.69 3.19
CA LEU A 100 15.43 1.71 4.22
C LEU A 100 16.71 1.12 4.83
N ASP A 101 16.77 1.08 6.15
CA ASP A 101 17.68 0.20 6.86
C ASP A 101 17.05 -1.18 7.12
N LYS A 102 17.84 -2.13 7.58
CA LYS A 102 17.37 -3.52 7.85
C LYS A 102 16.28 -3.56 8.91
N GLU A 103 16.39 -2.71 9.96
CA GLU A 103 15.39 -2.69 11.04
C GLU A 103 14.03 -2.24 10.54
N ASN A 104 13.99 -1.15 9.76
CA ASN A 104 12.76 -0.64 9.17
C ASN A 104 12.14 -1.68 8.22
N ALA A 105 12.92 -2.28 7.33
CA ALA A 105 12.45 -3.32 6.44
C ALA A 105 11.87 -4.53 7.18
N ASN A 106 12.53 -4.98 8.24
CA ASN A 106 12.03 -6.08 9.07
C ASN A 106 10.72 -5.74 9.79
N ASN A 107 10.57 -4.52 10.32
CA ASN A 107 9.35 -4.10 10.99
C ASN A 107 8.18 -3.99 10.01
N GLN A 108 8.43 -3.50 8.79
CA GLN A 108 7.43 -3.52 7.71
C GLN A 108 6.92 -4.94 7.42
N MET A 109 7.83 -5.91 7.32
CA MET A 109 7.45 -7.31 7.07
C MET A 109 6.68 -7.92 8.23
N LYS A 110 7.07 -7.64 9.50
CA LYS A 110 6.33 -8.12 10.69
C LYS A 110 4.88 -7.62 10.68
N VAL A 111 4.67 -6.33 10.43
CA VAL A 111 3.33 -5.73 10.39
C VAL A 111 2.52 -6.28 9.22
N LEU A 112 3.12 -6.33 8.02
CA LEU A 112 2.45 -6.86 6.84
C LEU A 112 2.05 -8.32 7.03
N SER A 113 2.90 -9.15 7.65
CA SER A 113 2.58 -10.55 7.94
C SER A 113 1.35 -10.68 8.84
N LYS A 114 1.22 -9.84 9.87
CA LYS A 114 0.04 -9.85 10.75
C LYS A 114 -1.25 -9.41 10.03
N ILE A 115 -1.14 -8.43 9.13
CA ILE A 115 -2.27 -7.94 8.34
C ILE A 115 -2.70 -9.00 7.32
N MET A 116 -1.75 -9.74 6.74
CA MET A 116 -2.00 -10.77 5.74
C MET A 116 -2.51 -12.09 6.31
N LEU A 117 -2.16 -12.41 7.56
CA LEU A 117 -2.51 -13.68 8.21
C LEU A 117 -4.00 -14.07 8.09
N PRO A 118 -4.97 -13.17 8.32
CA PRO A 118 -6.38 -13.50 8.14
C PRO A 118 -6.80 -13.73 6.68
N ILE A 119 -5.98 -13.33 5.72
CA ILE A 119 -6.24 -13.44 4.27
C ILE A 119 -5.66 -14.74 3.71
N THR A 120 -4.39 -14.98 3.97
CA THR A 120 -3.64 -16.12 3.40
C THR A 120 -3.58 -17.35 4.31
N GLY A 121 -3.77 -17.16 5.63
CA GLY A 121 -3.46 -18.19 6.62
C GLY A 121 -1.96 -18.22 6.94
N ASN A 122 -1.54 -19.30 7.63
CA ASN A 122 -0.15 -19.46 8.10
C ASN A 122 0.82 -19.99 7.04
N GLU A 123 0.31 -20.42 5.89
CA GLU A 123 1.13 -21.07 4.86
C GLU A 123 1.40 -20.14 3.69
N ARG A 124 2.56 -20.29 3.08
CA ARG A 124 2.85 -19.67 1.80
C ARG A 124 2.09 -20.41 0.69
N LEU A 125 1.32 -19.67 -0.08
CA LEU A 125 0.48 -20.20 -1.14
C LEU A 125 1.23 -20.19 -2.49
N PRO A 126 0.96 -21.14 -3.43
CA PRO A 126 1.37 -20.96 -4.83
C PRO A 126 0.91 -19.59 -5.32
N MET A 127 1.74 -18.87 -6.08
CA MET A 127 1.47 -17.48 -6.41
C MET A 127 1.54 -17.19 -7.89
N LEU A 128 0.42 -16.72 -8.44
CA LEU A 128 0.30 -16.20 -9.79
C LEU A 128 0.42 -14.67 -9.75
N ILE A 129 1.40 -14.11 -10.43
CA ILE A 129 1.65 -12.67 -10.51
C ILE A 129 1.18 -12.19 -11.88
N VAL A 130 0.21 -11.27 -11.88
CA VAL A 130 -0.34 -10.68 -13.12
C VAL A 130 0.58 -9.56 -13.59
N ASP A 131 1.74 -9.97 -14.07
CA ASP A 131 2.80 -9.09 -14.56
C ASP A 131 3.84 -9.91 -15.36
N LYS A 132 4.82 -9.19 -15.94
CA LYS A 132 6.02 -9.78 -16.55
C LYS A 132 7.05 -10.19 -15.51
N ASN A 133 7.83 -11.20 -15.83
CA ASN A 133 8.96 -11.60 -14.99
C ASN A 133 10.05 -10.50 -15.02
N PRO A 134 10.40 -9.88 -13.88
CA PRO A 134 11.41 -8.82 -13.85
C PRO A 134 12.82 -9.28 -14.20
N LYS A 135 13.11 -10.60 -14.15
CA LYS A 135 14.42 -11.12 -14.56
C LYS A 135 14.69 -10.94 -16.06
N ASN A 136 13.65 -10.71 -16.83
CA ASN A 136 13.74 -10.48 -18.28
C ASN A 136 14.00 -9.01 -18.63
N ASN A 137 14.02 -8.11 -17.65
CA ASN A 137 14.29 -6.68 -17.83
C ASN A 137 15.62 -6.32 -17.17
N ASN A 138 16.49 -5.61 -17.90
CA ASN A 138 17.78 -5.07 -17.39
C ASN A 138 17.64 -3.93 -16.36
N ASP A 139 16.44 -3.65 -15.86
CA ASP A 139 16.19 -2.57 -14.91
C ASP A 139 16.72 -2.93 -13.52
N LYS A 140 17.87 -2.38 -13.19
CA LYS A 140 18.52 -2.51 -11.88
C LYS A 140 17.82 -1.67 -10.79
N GLN A 141 16.89 -0.77 -11.12
CA GLN A 141 16.20 0.08 -10.14
C GLN A 141 14.97 -0.61 -9.55
N LEU A 142 14.90 -0.60 -8.21
CA LEU A 142 13.74 -1.12 -7.48
C LEU A 142 12.59 -0.10 -7.52
N SER A 143 11.73 -0.24 -8.52
CA SER A 143 10.53 0.57 -8.65
C SER A 143 9.50 0.27 -7.53
N ALA A 144 8.55 1.20 -7.31
CA ALA A 144 7.42 0.98 -6.41
C ALA A 144 6.62 -0.28 -6.78
N LYS A 145 6.52 -0.57 -8.08
CA LYS A 145 5.92 -1.79 -8.63
C LYS A 145 6.66 -3.05 -8.16
N SER A 146 7.97 -3.09 -8.39
CA SER A 146 8.82 -4.20 -7.94
C SER A 146 8.82 -4.35 -6.42
N ALA A 147 8.78 -3.23 -5.69
CA ALA A 147 8.72 -3.26 -4.23
C ALA A 147 7.41 -3.89 -3.72
N ALA A 148 6.26 -3.58 -4.33
CA ALA A 148 4.98 -4.17 -3.97
C ALA A 148 4.96 -5.68 -4.32
N ILE A 149 5.36 -6.07 -5.53
CA ILE A 149 5.46 -7.48 -5.93
C ILE A 149 6.35 -8.25 -4.94
N ASN A 150 7.54 -7.74 -4.64
CA ASN A 150 8.48 -8.38 -3.70
C ASN A 150 7.91 -8.47 -2.28
N GLY A 151 7.19 -7.45 -1.81
CA GLY A 151 6.54 -7.46 -0.50
C GLY A 151 5.47 -8.56 -0.39
N PHE A 152 4.60 -8.67 -1.39
CA PHE A 152 3.56 -9.69 -1.40
C PHE A 152 4.08 -11.09 -1.77
N SER A 153 5.16 -11.20 -2.53
CA SER A 153 5.82 -12.48 -2.86
C SER A 153 6.31 -13.23 -1.61
N PHE A 154 6.52 -12.54 -0.50
CA PHE A 154 6.83 -13.19 0.77
C PHE A 154 5.75 -14.18 1.22
N PHE A 155 4.49 -13.95 0.87
CA PHE A 155 3.35 -14.83 1.19
C PHE A 155 3.11 -15.91 0.11
N GLY A 156 3.86 -15.82 -0.98
CA GLY A 156 3.80 -16.76 -2.08
C GLY A 156 4.95 -17.78 -2.07
N LYS A 157 4.74 -18.90 -2.75
CA LYS A 157 5.76 -19.87 -3.18
C LYS A 157 5.49 -20.22 -4.65
N ASN A 158 6.46 -20.80 -5.34
CA ASN A 158 6.31 -21.20 -6.75
C ASN A 158 5.76 -20.05 -7.62
N HIS A 159 6.44 -18.90 -7.52
CA HIS A 159 6.02 -17.67 -8.20
C HIS A 159 5.97 -17.87 -9.71
N THR A 160 4.80 -17.65 -10.28
CA THR A 160 4.54 -17.75 -11.72
C THR A 160 4.09 -16.38 -12.23
N TYR A 161 4.74 -15.89 -13.28
CA TYR A 161 4.37 -14.62 -13.91
C TYR A 161 3.50 -14.88 -15.12
N LEU A 162 2.33 -14.22 -15.16
CA LEU A 162 1.30 -14.48 -16.15
C LEU A 162 1.62 -13.91 -17.53
N LEU A 163 2.35 -12.79 -17.59
CA LEU A 163 2.54 -12.06 -18.84
C LEU A 163 3.91 -12.36 -19.47
N ASN A 164 3.91 -12.57 -20.77
CA ASN A 164 5.11 -12.67 -21.58
C ASN A 164 5.80 -11.29 -21.78
N ASN A 165 6.92 -11.24 -22.47
CA ASN A 165 7.68 -10.01 -22.73
C ASN A 165 6.90 -8.96 -23.53
N ARG A 166 5.84 -9.35 -24.27
CA ARG A 166 4.96 -8.47 -25.06
C ARG A 166 3.77 -7.93 -24.25
N ASN A 167 3.69 -8.21 -22.93
CA ASN A 167 2.54 -7.93 -22.07
C ASN A 167 1.25 -8.69 -22.46
N GLU A 168 1.37 -9.86 -23.07
CA GLU A 168 0.27 -10.74 -23.42
C GLU A 168 0.18 -11.89 -22.42
N ILE A 169 -1.02 -12.46 -22.26
CA ILE A 169 -1.23 -13.63 -21.40
C ILE A 169 -0.50 -14.83 -22.02
N ASP A 170 0.36 -15.43 -21.21
CA ASP A 170 0.99 -16.72 -21.55
C ASP A 170 0.06 -17.86 -21.10
N TYR A 171 -0.73 -18.37 -22.03
CA TYR A 171 -1.72 -19.41 -21.74
C TYR A 171 -1.09 -20.76 -21.40
N GLU A 172 0.09 -21.07 -21.91
CA GLU A 172 0.80 -22.27 -21.54
C GLU A 172 1.21 -22.24 -20.08
N VAL A 173 1.86 -21.15 -19.68
CA VAL A 173 2.28 -20.92 -18.29
C VAL A 173 1.06 -20.88 -17.37
N LEU A 174 -0.03 -20.22 -17.79
CA LEU A 174 -1.26 -20.11 -16.99
C LEU A 174 -1.90 -21.48 -16.78
N ASN A 175 -2.09 -22.26 -17.83
CA ASN A 175 -2.73 -23.57 -17.76
C ASN A 175 -1.88 -24.57 -16.97
N ASN A 176 -0.56 -24.54 -17.13
CA ASN A 176 0.35 -25.32 -16.30
C ASN A 176 0.19 -24.97 -14.81
N PHE A 177 0.13 -23.69 -14.47
CA PHE A 177 -0.10 -23.26 -13.10
C PHE A 177 -1.46 -23.74 -12.58
N LEU A 178 -2.54 -23.58 -13.36
CA LEU A 178 -3.88 -23.98 -12.95
C LEU A 178 -4.02 -25.52 -12.83
N ASN A 179 -3.37 -26.29 -13.68
CA ASN A 179 -3.37 -27.76 -13.59
C ASN A 179 -2.71 -28.25 -12.31
N ILE A 180 -1.62 -27.60 -11.88
CA ILE A 180 -0.87 -28.01 -10.68
C ILE A 180 -1.53 -27.50 -9.39
N TYR A 181 -2.06 -26.27 -9.42
CA TYR A 181 -2.48 -25.56 -8.19
C TYR A 181 -3.96 -25.17 -8.15
N GLY A 182 -4.70 -25.26 -9.26
CA GLY A 182 -6.08 -24.74 -9.37
C GLY A 182 -7.08 -25.40 -8.41
N ASP A 183 -6.84 -26.65 -7.99
CA ASP A 183 -7.69 -27.37 -7.02
C ASP A 183 -7.46 -26.95 -5.57
N LYS A 184 -6.41 -26.19 -5.28
CA LYS A 184 -6.02 -25.73 -3.94
C LYS A 184 -6.04 -24.20 -3.89
N LYS A 185 -6.02 -23.65 -2.67
CA LYS A 185 -5.88 -22.21 -2.50
C LYS A 185 -4.57 -21.74 -3.12
N PHE A 186 -4.63 -20.69 -3.94
CA PHE A 186 -3.47 -19.99 -4.48
C PHE A 186 -3.65 -18.48 -4.39
N LEU A 187 -2.53 -17.76 -4.32
CA LEU A 187 -2.50 -16.31 -4.28
C LEU A 187 -2.38 -15.77 -5.70
N THR A 188 -3.19 -14.78 -6.05
CA THR A 188 -3.04 -13.99 -7.27
C THR A 188 -2.76 -12.56 -6.88
N PHE A 189 -1.73 -11.96 -7.44
CA PHE A 189 -1.34 -10.57 -7.16
C PHE A 189 -1.18 -9.77 -8.44
N GLY A 190 -1.68 -8.53 -8.45
CA GLY A 190 -1.44 -7.62 -9.56
C GLY A 190 -1.95 -6.20 -9.29
N PHE A 191 -1.58 -5.25 -10.15
CA PHE A 191 -2.10 -3.88 -10.07
C PHE A 191 -3.48 -3.79 -10.72
N THR A 192 -4.36 -2.97 -10.15
CA THR A 192 -5.78 -2.89 -10.53
C THR A 192 -5.99 -2.77 -12.04
N SER A 193 -5.29 -1.85 -12.71
CA SER A 193 -5.40 -1.69 -14.18
C SER A 193 -4.92 -2.93 -14.94
N ILE A 194 -3.77 -3.52 -14.54
CA ILE A 194 -3.19 -4.70 -15.20
C ILE A 194 -4.08 -5.93 -15.00
N VAL A 195 -4.61 -6.09 -13.79
CA VAL A 195 -5.57 -7.17 -13.48
C VAL A 195 -6.85 -7.02 -14.31
N TYR A 196 -7.41 -5.80 -14.38
CA TYR A 196 -8.62 -5.56 -15.16
C TYR A 196 -8.39 -5.84 -16.64
N GLU A 197 -7.34 -5.27 -17.21
CA GLU A 197 -6.98 -5.46 -18.60
C GLU A 197 -6.79 -6.94 -18.97
N ASN A 198 -6.02 -7.68 -18.15
CA ASN A 198 -5.64 -9.05 -18.52
C ASN A 198 -6.64 -10.10 -18.02
N LEU A 199 -7.11 -10.02 -16.75
CA LEU A 199 -8.01 -11.04 -16.20
C LEU A 199 -9.49 -10.75 -16.44
N TYR A 200 -9.85 -9.55 -16.93
CA TYR A 200 -11.25 -9.27 -17.30
C TYR A 200 -11.40 -9.01 -18.79
N GLU A 201 -10.66 -8.10 -19.39
CA GLU A 201 -10.89 -7.76 -20.81
C GLU A 201 -10.29 -8.81 -21.76
N LYS A 202 -9.01 -9.13 -21.62
CA LYS A 202 -8.25 -9.94 -22.59
C LYS A 202 -8.36 -11.45 -22.41
N ILE A 203 -8.65 -11.96 -21.19
CA ILE A 203 -8.62 -13.39 -20.95
C ILE A 203 -9.74 -14.14 -21.72
N PHE A 204 -9.38 -15.20 -22.39
CA PHE A 204 -10.32 -16.13 -23.01
C PHE A 204 -10.57 -17.29 -22.05
N VAL A 205 -11.80 -17.34 -21.49
CA VAL A 205 -12.17 -18.31 -20.44
C VAL A 205 -12.15 -19.74 -20.98
N ASP A 206 -12.58 -19.95 -22.25
CA ASP A 206 -12.60 -21.26 -22.88
C ASP A 206 -11.21 -21.85 -23.11
N SER A 207 -10.16 -21.02 -23.06
CA SER A 207 -8.76 -21.47 -23.17
C SER A 207 -8.17 -21.88 -21.81
N LEU A 208 -8.94 -21.80 -20.71
CA LEU A 208 -8.47 -22.13 -19.38
C LEU A 208 -8.72 -23.59 -19.05
N SER A 209 -7.71 -24.28 -18.55
CA SER A 209 -7.84 -25.65 -18.07
C SER A 209 -8.70 -25.77 -16.81
N ARG A 210 -8.76 -24.71 -16.00
CA ARG A 210 -9.55 -24.60 -14.76
C ARG A 210 -9.95 -23.16 -14.47
N ASN A 211 -10.98 -22.95 -13.66
CA ASN A 211 -11.38 -21.63 -13.19
C ASN A 211 -10.55 -21.16 -11.99
N PHE A 212 -10.78 -19.92 -11.56
CA PHE A 212 -10.08 -19.27 -10.44
C PHE A 212 -10.84 -19.35 -9.11
N SER A 213 -11.73 -20.34 -8.91
CA SER A 213 -12.57 -20.43 -7.70
C SER A 213 -11.79 -20.49 -6.39
N ASN A 214 -10.57 -21.03 -6.41
CA ASN A 214 -9.68 -21.15 -5.26
C ASN A 214 -8.69 -19.98 -5.13
N ALA A 215 -8.72 -19.03 -6.06
CA ALA A 215 -7.85 -17.87 -6.03
C ALA A 215 -8.18 -16.92 -4.86
N ILE A 216 -7.14 -16.38 -4.26
CA ILE A 216 -7.18 -15.22 -3.40
C ILE A 216 -6.50 -14.09 -4.17
N LEU A 217 -7.29 -13.20 -4.76
CA LEU A 217 -6.76 -12.05 -5.51
C LEU A 217 -6.50 -10.87 -4.59
N ILE A 218 -5.27 -10.38 -4.60
CA ILE A 218 -4.87 -9.11 -3.99
C ILE A 218 -4.51 -8.15 -5.10
N HIS A 219 -5.16 -7.00 -5.12
CA HIS A 219 -4.87 -5.95 -6.08
C HIS A 219 -4.80 -4.59 -5.42
N GLY A 220 -4.14 -3.64 -6.06
CA GLY A 220 -4.03 -2.26 -5.58
C GLY A 220 -3.53 -1.33 -6.67
N GLY A 221 -3.34 -0.05 -6.34
CA GLY A 221 -2.97 0.98 -7.30
C GLY A 221 -4.15 1.51 -8.12
N GLY A 222 -3.88 2.56 -8.91
CA GLY A 222 -4.90 3.27 -9.69
C GLY A 222 -5.20 2.65 -11.06
N TRP A 223 -6.14 3.30 -11.77
CA TRP A 223 -6.57 2.91 -13.12
C TRP A 223 -5.69 3.46 -14.24
N LYS A 224 -4.91 4.54 -13.98
CA LYS A 224 -3.91 5.11 -14.87
C LYS A 224 -4.42 5.44 -16.28
N LYS A 225 -3.82 4.83 -17.32
CA LYS A 225 -4.28 4.98 -18.70
C LYS A 225 -5.72 4.52 -18.91
N MET A 226 -6.23 3.68 -18.01
CA MET A 226 -7.62 3.20 -18.01
C MET A 226 -8.57 4.05 -17.15
N GLU A 227 -8.17 5.26 -16.70
CA GLU A 227 -9.02 6.11 -15.85
C GLU A 227 -10.37 6.46 -16.50
N LYS A 228 -10.42 6.55 -17.83
CA LYS A 228 -11.67 6.82 -18.60
C LYS A 228 -12.72 5.70 -18.47
N ILE A 229 -12.28 4.48 -18.25
CA ILE A 229 -13.15 3.29 -18.10
C ILE A 229 -13.19 2.80 -16.66
N ARG A 230 -12.74 3.63 -15.73
CA ARG A 230 -12.71 3.32 -14.31
C ARG A 230 -14.09 2.93 -13.80
N ILE A 231 -14.13 1.79 -13.14
CA ILE A 231 -15.30 1.31 -12.40
C ILE A 231 -15.03 1.34 -10.90
N ASN A 232 -16.08 1.34 -10.12
CA ASN A 232 -15.93 1.21 -8.66
C ASN A 232 -15.49 -0.21 -8.27
N ASN A 233 -14.94 -0.34 -7.06
CA ASN A 233 -14.35 -1.60 -6.62
C ASN A 233 -15.38 -2.74 -6.46
N LEU A 234 -16.64 -2.43 -6.15
CA LEU A 234 -17.71 -3.43 -6.07
C LEU A 234 -18.01 -4.02 -7.45
N GLU A 235 -18.08 -3.16 -8.45
CA GLU A 235 -18.30 -3.59 -9.85
C GLU A 235 -17.09 -4.39 -10.37
N PHE A 236 -15.86 -3.95 -10.08
CA PHE A 236 -14.65 -4.68 -10.39
C PHE A 236 -14.69 -6.12 -9.84
N LYS A 237 -15.05 -6.28 -8.57
CA LYS A 237 -15.19 -7.59 -7.93
C LYS A 237 -16.29 -8.43 -8.58
N LYS A 238 -17.46 -7.84 -8.87
CA LYS A 238 -18.57 -8.53 -9.55
C LYS A 238 -18.15 -9.04 -10.93
N LYS A 239 -17.47 -8.23 -11.73
CA LYS A 239 -17.01 -8.59 -13.07
C LYS A 239 -16.02 -9.76 -13.03
N LEU A 240 -15.00 -9.71 -12.17
CA LEU A 240 -14.02 -10.80 -12.03
C LEU A 240 -14.65 -12.08 -11.45
N ASN A 241 -15.57 -11.94 -10.51
CA ASN A 241 -16.30 -13.10 -10.00
C ASN A 241 -17.14 -13.75 -11.09
N LYS A 242 -17.91 -12.97 -11.85
CA LYS A 242 -18.74 -13.49 -12.96
C LYS A 242 -17.90 -14.17 -14.05
N LYS A 243 -16.75 -13.60 -14.43
CA LYS A 243 -15.93 -14.10 -15.53
C LYS A 243 -15.05 -15.29 -15.14
N LEU A 244 -14.41 -15.24 -13.96
CA LEU A 244 -13.38 -16.19 -13.53
C LEU A 244 -13.73 -16.97 -12.26
N ASN A 245 -14.92 -16.73 -11.67
CA ASN A 245 -15.33 -17.31 -10.39
C ASN A 245 -14.42 -16.97 -9.20
N ILE A 246 -13.72 -15.81 -9.23
CA ILE A 246 -12.89 -15.36 -8.11
C ILE A 246 -13.79 -14.80 -7.02
N LYS A 247 -13.89 -15.50 -5.89
CA LYS A 247 -14.75 -15.10 -4.75
C LYS A 247 -14.04 -14.25 -3.70
N LYS A 248 -12.70 -14.37 -3.60
CA LYS A 248 -11.87 -13.68 -2.59
C LYS A 248 -11.01 -12.65 -3.25
N ILE A 249 -11.50 -11.41 -3.31
CA ILE A 249 -10.83 -10.27 -3.93
C ILE A 249 -10.63 -9.20 -2.87
N TYR A 250 -9.39 -8.80 -2.65
CA TYR A 250 -8.98 -7.80 -1.67
C TYR A 250 -8.25 -6.65 -2.36
N ASN A 251 -8.78 -5.45 -2.18
CA ASN A 251 -8.09 -4.23 -2.58
C ASN A 251 -7.17 -3.77 -1.45
N TYR A 252 -5.99 -3.23 -1.79
CA TYR A 252 -5.14 -2.55 -0.83
C TYR A 252 -4.75 -1.15 -1.31
N TYR A 253 -4.52 -0.27 -0.35
CA TYR A 253 -3.97 1.06 -0.56
C TYR A 253 -2.66 1.22 0.18
N GLY A 254 -1.69 1.87 -0.44
CA GLY A 254 -0.38 2.16 0.13
C GLY A 254 0.46 3.00 -0.82
N LEU A 255 1.45 3.69 -0.27
CA LEU A 255 2.38 4.55 -1.02
C LEU A 255 3.82 4.13 -0.75
N VAL A 256 4.70 4.34 -1.74
CA VAL A 256 6.13 4.07 -1.59
C VAL A 256 6.77 5.00 -0.54
N GLU A 257 6.30 6.25 -0.45
CA GLU A 257 6.74 7.24 0.54
C GLU A 257 6.44 6.81 1.98
N GLN A 258 5.51 5.88 2.16
CA GLN A 258 5.21 5.27 3.45
C GLN A 258 5.15 3.74 3.32
N THR A 259 6.16 3.18 2.65
CA THR A 259 6.24 1.75 2.36
C THR A 259 6.07 0.90 3.62
N GLY A 260 5.35 -0.22 3.48
CA GLY A 260 4.98 -1.09 4.60
C GLY A 260 3.70 -0.69 5.32
N SER A 261 3.22 0.55 5.18
CA SER A 261 1.91 0.97 5.66
C SER A 261 0.85 0.58 4.63
N ILE A 262 0.28 -0.58 4.81
CA ILE A 262 -0.68 -1.17 3.87
C ILE A 262 -2.06 -1.18 4.52
N PHE A 263 -3.03 -0.58 3.82
CA PHE A 263 -4.43 -0.53 4.23
C PHE A 263 -5.23 -1.49 3.37
N PHE A 264 -5.75 -2.55 3.97
CA PHE A 264 -6.63 -3.49 3.26
C PHE A 264 -8.08 -3.08 3.36
N GLU A 265 -8.80 -3.31 2.29
CA GLU A 265 -10.23 -3.15 2.25
C GLU A 265 -10.94 -4.19 3.13
N CYS A 266 -11.88 -3.72 3.90
CA CYS A 266 -12.77 -4.57 4.69
C CYS A 266 -13.81 -5.24 3.77
N LYS A 267 -13.93 -6.56 3.85
CA LYS A 267 -14.89 -7.34 3.03
C LYS A 267 -16.37 -6.99 3.29
N PHE A 268 -16.71 -6.39 4.44
CA PHE A 268 -18.08 -6.07 4.82
C PHE A 268 -18.49 -4.65 4.46
N CYS A 269 -17.60 -3.66 4.67
CA CYS A 269 -17.95 -2.26 4.43
C CYS A 269 -17.22 -1.65 3.22
N SER A 270 -16.35 -2.39 2.57
CA SER A 270 -15.56 -1.95 1.41
C SER A 270 -14.71 -0.69 1.66
N CYS A 271 -14.46 -0.36 2.94
CA CYS A 271 -13.58 0.72 3.34
C CYS A 271 -12.18 0.17 3.60
N PHE A 272 -11.15 0.97 3.35
CA PHE A 272 -9.81 0.71 3.87
C PHE A 272 -9.79 0.92 5.39
N VAL A 273 -8.98 0.13 6.10
CA VAL A 273 -8.92 0.16 7.57
C VAL A 273 -7.49 0.45 8.02
N ALA A 274 -7.32 1.49 8.81
CA ALA A 274 -6.04 1.84 9.43
C ALA A 274 -5.78 0.94 10.64
N SER A 275 -4.62 0.29 10.66
CA SER A 275 -4.19 -0.59 11.77
C SER A 275 -3.81 0.22 13.02
N ALA A 276 -3.46 -0.46 14.12
CA ALA A 276 -2.90 0.16 15.32
C ALA A 276 -1.57 0.92 15.03
N PHE A 277 -0.90 0.61 13.94
CA PHE A 277 0.39 1.19 13.55
C PHE A 277 0.28 2.33 12.54
N SER A 278 -0.93 2.65 12.09
CA SER A 278 -1.19 3.69 11.10
C SER A 278 -2.48 4.45 11.41
N GLU A 279 -2.54 5.70 10.95
CA GLU A 279 -3.73 6.53 11.07
C GLU A 279 -3.93 7.36 9.80
N VAL A 280 -5.14 7.82 9.57
CA VAL A 280 -5.51 8.61 8.41
C VAL A 280 -6.33 9.82 8.84
N LEU A 281 -5.94 10.99 8.36
CA LEU A 281 -6.71 12.22 8.48
C LEU A 281 -7.07 12.71 7.07
N VAL A 282 -8.15 13.49 6.99
CA VAL A 282 -8.54 14.16 5.75
C VAL A 282 -8.42 15.67 5.95
N ARG A 283 -7.75 16.35 5.02
CA ARG A 283 -7.55 17.80 5.07
C ARG A 283 -8.18 18.51 3.88
N ASP A 284 -8.74 19.68 4.15
CA ASP A 284 -9.27 20.57 3.11
C ASP A 284 -8.13 21.28 2.32
N LYS A 285 -8.50 22.14 1.40
CA LYS A 285 -7.56 22.96 0.60
C LYS A 285 -6.73 23.96 1.42
N TYR A 286 -7.16 24.26 2.65
CA TYR A 286 -6.43 25.10 3.61
C TYR A 286 -5.62 24.27 4.61
N LEU A 287 -5.51 22.97 4.37
CA LEU A 287 -4.79 21.99 5.19
C LEU A 287 -5.40 21.80 6.60
N LYS A 288 -6.63 22.26 6.83
CA LYS A 288 -7.37 22.00 8.07
C LYS A 288 -8.00 20.60 8.02
N VAL A 289 -7.96 19.90 9.16
CA VAL A 289 -8.60 18.58 9.27
C VAL A 289 -10.12 18.74 9.18
N ILE A 290 -10.72 17.93 8.31
CA ILE A 290 -12.17 17.87 8.13
C ILE A 290 -12.72 16.54 8.64
N LYS A 291 -13.90 16.57 9.27
CA LYS A 291 -14.55 15.40 9.86
C LYS A 291 -15.67 14.89 8.97
N GLY A 292 -15.95 13.61 9.16
CA GLY A 292 -17.13 12.89 8.69
C GLY A 292 -17.58 13.13 7.25
N GLY A 293 -17.37 12.16 6.36
CA GLY A 293 -17.99 12.11 5.03
C GLY A 293 -17.62 13.22 4.04
N LYS A 294 -16.73 14.13 4.39
CA LYS A 294 -16.25 15.19 3.49
C LYS A 294 -14.95 14.74 2.80
N LYS A 295 -14.85 15.02 1.51
CA LYS A 295 -13.69 14.71 0.68
C LYS A 295 -12.59 15.74 0.82
N GLY A 296 -11.35 15.27 0.93
CA GLY A 296 -10.16 16.12 1.01
C GLY A 296 -8.90 15.32 0.78
N PHE A 297 -7.73 15.96 0.94
CA PHE A 297 -6.44 15.31 0.82
C PHE A 297 -6.19 14.34 1.98
N LEU A 298 -5.70 13.16 1.67
CA LEU A 298 -5.33 12.18 2.68
C LEU A 298 -3.97 12.52 3.30
N GLN A 299 -3.96 12.70 4.62
CA GLN A 299 -2.72 12.63 5.41
C GLN A 299 -2.62 11.23 6.00
N LEU A 300 -1.52 10.54 5.64
CA LEU A 300 -1.21 9.22 6.18
C LEU A 300 -0.18 9.35 7.28
N ILE A 301 -0.43 8.70 8.42
CA ILE A 301 0.45 8.70 9.58
C ILE A 301 0.80 7.27 9.92
N SER A 302 2.08 6.97 10.16
CA SER A 302 2.57 5.62 10.40
C SER A 302 3.72 5.58 11.39
N LEU A 303 3.74 4.55 12.24
CA LEU A 303 4.84 4.28 13.16
C LEU A 303 6.00 3.51 12.50
N LEU A 304 5.84 3.03 11.26
CA LEU A 304 6.82 2.19 10.56
C LEU A 304 8.05 2.96 10.07
N PRO A 305 7.94 4.12 9.38
CA PRO A 305 9.09 4.83 8.88
C PRO A 305 10.01 5.30 10.01
N SER A 306 11.18 4.67 10.12
CA SER A 306 12.18 5.00 11.15
C SER A 306 13.55 5.34 10.57
N SER A 307 13.85 4.89 9.37
CA SER A 307 15.09 5.23 8.67
C SER A 307 15.02 6.53 7.87
N TYR A 308 13.82 7.06 7.67
CA TYR A 308 13.53 8.30 6.95
C TYR A 308 12.25 8.96 7.51
N PRO A 309 12.04 10.28 7.40
CA PRO A 309 10.92 11.00 8.02
C PRO A 309 9.61 10.89 7.20
N GLY A 310 9.20 9.65 6.88
CA GLY A 310 7.95 9.34 6.20
C GLY A 310 6.78 9.01 7.14
N HIS A 311 6.93 9.31 8.43
CA HIS A 311 5.96 8.94 9.47
C HIS A 311 4.65 9.73 9.41
N SER A 312 4.64 10.91 8.81
CA SER A 312 3.44 11.72 8.58
C SER A 312 3.57 12.43 7.23
N ILE A 313 2.75 12.02 6.26
CA ILE A 313 2.80 12.52 4.89
C ILE A 313 1.45 13.02 4.42
N LEU A 314 1.43 14.15 3.70
CA LEU A 314 0.27 14.63 2.97
C LEU A 314 0.37 14.15 1.53
N THR A 315 -0.65 13.41 1.11
CA THR A 315 -0.71 12.85 -0.24
C THR A 315 -1.42 13.78 -1.21
N GLU A 316 -1.34 13.48 -2.49
CA GLU A 316 -2.15 14.08 -3.54
C GLU A 316 -3.46 13.30 -3.78
N ASP A 317 -3.71 12.25 -3.00
CA ASP A 317 -4.92 11.45 -3.12
C ASP A 317 -6.08 12.07 -2.35
N ILE A 318 -7.25 12.08 -2.97
CA ILE A 318 -8.51 12.52 -2.37
C ILE A 318 -9.21 11.33 -1.72
N GLY A 319 -9.64 11.51 -0.50
CA GLY A 319 -10.41 10.50 0.23
C GLY A 319 -11.35 11.10 1.24
N GLU A 320 -12.02 10.25 1.98
CA GLU A 320 -12.95 10.63 3.06
C GLU A 320 -12.90 9.62 4.20
N ILE A 321 -13.11 10.09 5.43
CA ILE A 321 -13.31 9.24 6.60
C ILE A 321 -14.75 8.76 6.63
N VAL A 322 -14.93 7.46 6.79
CA VAL A 322 -16.25 6.83 6.91
C VAL A 322 -16.54 6.53 8.38
N GLU A 323 -17.48 7.26 8.94
CA GLU A 323 -17.96 7.06 10.32
C GLU A 323 -18.92 5.86 10.36
N LYS A 324 -18.35 4.66 10.37
CA LYS A 324 -19.08 3.41 10.61
C LYS A 324 -18.56 2.76 11.88
N GLU A 325 -19.21 3.00 12.99
CA GLU A 325 -18.81 2.45 14.29
C GLU A 325 -19.04 0.92 14.35
N ASN A 326 -20.08 0.41 13.71
CA ASN A 326 -20.46 -1.01 13.77
C ASN A 326 -20.25 -1.71 12.42
N CYS A 327 -19.05 -2.19 12.19
CA CYS A 327 -18.78 -3.08 11.08
C CYS A 327 -18.68 -4.53 11.58
N TYR A 328 -19.37 -5.47 10.92
CA TYR A 328 -19.31 -6.91 11.22
C TYR A 328 -17.91 -7.54 11.14
N CYS A 329 -16.88 -6.75 10.75
CA CYS A 329 -15.51 -7.26 10.67
C CYS A 329 -14.79 -7.37 12.02
N SER A 330 -15.36 -6.84 13.10
CA SER A 330 -14.77 -6.80 14.45
C SER A 330 -13.37 -6.16 14.52
N LYS A 331 -12.97 -5.40 13.48
CA LYS A 331 -11.68 -4.71 13.41
C LYS A 331 -11.83 -3.29 13.91
N TYR A 332 -11.03 -2.92 14.89
CA TYR A 332 -10.88 -1.52 15.26
C TYR A 332 -9.94 -0.79 14.28
N GLY A 333 -10.20 0.48 14.06
CA GLY A 333 -9.38 1.35 13.21
C GLY A 333 -10.20 2.31 12.38
N THR A 334 -9.59 3.44 12.03
CA THR A 334 -10.19 4.46 11.16
C THR A 334 -10.49 3.86 9.80
N ARG A 335 -11.72 4.06 9.33
CA ARG A 335 -12.19 3.62 8.02
C ARG A 335 -12.21 4.78 7.06
N PHE A 336 -11.73 4.56 5.85
CA PHE A 336 -11.67 5.60 4.85
C PHE A 336 -11.85 5.04 3.44
N LEU A 337 -12.21 5.92 2.52
CA LEU A 337 -12.27 5.65 1.09
C LEU A 337 -11.23 6.49 0.35
N VAL A 338 -10.76 5.98 -0.76
CA VAL A 338 -9.86 6.68 -1.69
C VAL A 338 -10.59 6.88 -3.01
N HIS A 339 -10.76 8.13 -3.39
CA HIS A 339 -11.48 8.52 -4.62
C HIS A 339 -10.58 8.69 -5.83
N GLY A 340 -9.26 8.64 -5.65
CA GLY A 340 -8.25 8.84 -6.68
C GLY A 340 -7.41 10.08 -6.41
N ARG A 341 -6.64 10.50 -7.39
CA ARG A 341 -5.78 11.68 -7.27
C ARG A 341 -6.53 12.97 -7.50
N SER A 342 -6.03 14.05 -6.90
CA SER A 342 -6.46 15.40 -7.22
C SER A 342 -6.27 15.68 -8.73
N PRO A 343 -7.22 16.35 -9.40
CA PRO A 343 -7.07 16.72 -10.81
C PRO A 343 -5.83 17.58 -11.11
N GLN A 344 -5.29 18.25 -10.10
CA GLN A 344 -4.07 19.07 -10.20
C GLN A 344 -2.78 18.25 -10.03
N SER A 345 -2.90 16.98 -9.62
CA SER A 345 -1.73 16.10 -9.47
C SER A 345 -1.30 15.55 -10.83
N GLU A 346 0.01 15.41 -11.03
CA GLU A 346 0.54 14.75 -12.22
C GLU A 346 -0.01 13.33 -12.36
N VAL A 347 -0.37 12.92 -13.57
CA VAL A 347 -0.83 11.56 -13.88
C VAL A 347 0.34 10.59 -13.67
N ARG A 348 0.32 9.86 -12.56
CA ARG A 348 1.36 8.90 -12.19
C ARG A 348 0.75 7.62 -11.65
N GLY A 349 1.43 6.54 -11.85
CA GLY A 349 1.04 5.28 -11.25
C GLY A 349 2.13 4.21 -11.29
N CYS A 350 2.06 3.23 -10.36
CA CYS A 350 3.08 2.17 -10.20
C CYS A 350 3.24 1.19 -11.38
N SER A 351 2.44 1.28 -12.45
CA SER A 351 2.50 0.40 -13.64
C SER A 351 3.02 1.08 -14.91
N ASP A 352 3.58 2.30 -14.84
CA ASP A 352 4.05 3.04 -16.03
C ASP A 352 5.50 2.71 -16.45
N ILE A 353 6.06 1.59 -15.95
CA ILE A 353 7.39 1.09 -16.35
C ILE A 353 7.22 -0.25 -17.03
#